data_9e25252f7c7043523aae34060db274fb
#
_entry.id   9e25252f7c7043523aae34060db274fb
#
_cell.length_a   1.000
_cell.length_b   1.000
_cell.length_c   1.000
_cell.angle_alpha   90.00
_cell.angle_beta   90.00
_cell.angle_gamma   90.00
#
_symmetry.space_group_name_H-M   'P 1'
#
loop_
_entity.id
_entity.type
_entity.pdbx_description
1 polymer ?
#
loop_
_entity_poly.entity_id
_entity_poly.type
_entity_poly.pdbx_seq_one_letter_code
_entity_poly.pdbx_strand_id
1 'polypeptide(L)'
;LGLRGVSKNARQAQIDEVLSRTGLQRFARTPARVLSFGEQQKLALARAWALNPQVLFLDEPTASLDPAGTRAVEQIIAAIQSGGTKIIMTTHDLGQARRLGDEILFLHQGKLIEKTEAQSFFERPASNLGQAFLNGDLLW
;
A
#
# COMPACT_ATOMS: atom_id res chain seq x y z
N LEU A 1 -13.95 11.84 -10.55
CA LEU A 1 -14.51 10.56 -10.08
C LEU A 1 -15.97 10.46 -10.48
N GLY A 2 -16.26 9.71 -11.55
CA GLY A 2 -17.63 9.44 -11.99
C GLY A 2 -18.24 8.30 -11.21
N LEU A 3 -18.56 8.51 -9.93
CA LEU A 3 -19.33 7.55 -9.15
C LEU A 3 -20.79 7.62 -9.66
N ARG A 4 -21.17 6.67 -10.51
CA ARG A 4 -22.55 6.57 -10.99
C ARG A 4 -23.48 6.33 -9.80
N GLY A 5 -24.53 7.16 -9.65
CA GLY A 5 -25.57 7.00 -8.62
C GLY A 5 -25.33 7.71 -7.27
N VAL A 6 -24.19 8.36 -7.06
CA VAL A 6 -23.92 9.10 -5.81
C VAL A 6 -24.27 10.57 -5.97
N SER A 7 -25.05 11.14 -5.03
CA SER A 7 -25.39 12.57 -5.03
C SER A 7 -24.14 13.46 -4.93
N LYS A 8 -24.22 14.69 -5.45
CA LYS A 8 -23.10 15.65 -5.41
C LYS A 8 -22.61 15.90 -3.97
N ASN A 9 -23.53 16.03 -3.02
CA ASN A 9 -23.19 16.28 -1.61
C ASN A 9 -22.52 15.07 -0.96
N ALA A 10 -23.02 13.85 -1.20
CA ALA A 10 -22.40 12.63 -0.67
C ALA A 10 -21.00 12.41 -1.26
N ARG A 11 -20.80 12.72 -2.54
CA ARG A 11 -19.49 12.66 -3.19
C ARG A 11 -18.52 13.67 -2.57
N GLN A 12 -18.95 14.89 -2.30
CA GLN A 12 -18.11 15.91 -1.68
C GLN A 12 -17.71 15.49 -0.26
N ALA A 13 -18.64 15.00 0.54
CA ALA A 13 -18.37 14.50 1.89
C ALA A 13 -17.33 13.37 1.88
N GLN A 14 -17.44 12.42 0.95
CA GLN A 14 -16.48 11.34 0.78
C GLN A 14 -15.08 11.82 0.38
N ILE A 15 -15.01 12.82 -0.53
CA ILE A 15 -13.73 13.44 -0.91
C ILE A 15 -13.09 14.11 0.30
N ASP A 16 -13.85 14.90 1.05
CA ASP A 16 -13.36 15.64 2.21
C ASP A 16 -12.87 14.69 3.31
N GLU A 17 -13.58 13.60 3.54
CA GLU A 17 -13.18 12.54 4.48
C GLU A 17 -11.84 11.90 4.06
N VAL A 18 -11.72 11.46 2.82
CA VAL A 18 -10.50 10.79 2.33
C VAL A 18 -9.31 11.75 2.34
N LEU A 19 -9.50 13.01 1.91
CA LEU A 19 -8.44 14.03 1.99
C LEU A 19 -8.00 14.29 3.45
N SER A 20 -8.92 14.26 4.39
CA SER A 20 -8.62 14.35 5.82
C SER A 20 -7.75 13.18 6.29
N ARG A 21 -8.19 11.96 6.01
CA ARG A 21 -7.50 10.73 6.41
C ARG A 21 -6.11 10.56 5.80
N THR A 22 -5.87 11.16 4.62
CA THR A 22 -4.58 11.12 3.92
C THR A 22 -3.69 12.34 4.21
N GLY A 23 -4.17 13.31 5.00
CA GLY A 23 -3.45 14.54 5.32
C GLY A 23 -3.31 15.50 4.13
N LEU A 24 -4.21 15.40 3.16
CA LEU A 24 -4.19 16.20 1.92
C LEU A 24 -5.21 17.34 1.90
N GLN A 25 -5.93 17.60 2.99
CA GLN A 25 -6.97 18.65 3.06
C GLN A 25 -6.48 20.01 2.56
N ARG A 26 -5.28 20.43 2.97
CA ARG A 26 -4.69 21.72 2.54
C ARG A 26 -4.48 21.83 1.04
N PHE A 27 -4.41 20.70 0.36
CA PHE A 27 -4.18 20.61 -1.08
C PHE A 27 -5.46 20.37 -1.90
N ALA A 28 -6.63 20.40 -1.29
CA ALA A 28 -7.92 20.09 -1.95
C ALA A 28 -8.18 20.87 -3.24
N ARG A 29 -7.62 22.10 -3.36
CA ARG A 29 -7.73 22.97 -4.53
C ARG A 29 -6.42 23.15 -5.31
N THR A 30 -5.36 22.42 -4.92
CA THR A 30 -4.05 22.51 -5.53
C THR A 30 -3.97 21.57 -6.73
N PRO A 31 -3.48 22.00 -7.88
CA PRO A 31 -3.25 21.12 -9.01
C PRO A 31 -2.29 19.99 -8.64
N ALA A 32 -2.63 18.73 -8.95
CA ALA A 32 -1.83 17.55 -8.57
C ALA A 32 -0.37 17.62 -9.05
N ARG A 33 -0.11 18.30 -10.19
CA ARG A 33 1.24 18.42 -10.77
C ARG A 33 2.24 19.22 -9.93
N VAL A 34 1.77 20.01 -8.96
CA VAL A 34 2.65 20.82 -8.09
C VAL A 34 2.89 20.16 -6.73
N LEU A 35 2.28 19.01 -6.48
CA LEU A 35 2.51 18.21 -5.29
C LEU A 35 3.89 17.56 -5.34
N SER A 36 4.54 17.42 -4.19
CA SER A 36 5.74 16.59 -4.04
C SER A 36 5.45 15.13 -4.37
N PHE A 37 6.48 14.34 -4.64
CA PHE A 37 6.32 12.92 -4.97
C PHE A 37 5.54 12.15 -3.88
N GLY A 38 5.88 12.36 -2.61
CA GLY A 38 5.17 11.73 -1.50
C GLY A 38 3.70 12.18 -1.35
N GLU A 39 3.38 13.45 -1.70
CA GLU A 39 2.01 13.94 -1.73
C GLU A 39 1.24 13.35 -2.92
N GLN A 40 1.89 13.17 -4.06
CA GLN A 40 1.28 12.49 -5.22
C GLN A 40 0.98 11.02 -4.91
N GLN A 41 1.86 10.33 -4.20
CA GLN A 41 1.66 8.95 -3.76
C GLN A 41 0.46 8.85 -2.80
N LYS A 42 0.38 9.74 -1.80
CA LYS A 42 -0.80 9.83 -0.92
C LYS A 42 -2.08 10.16 -1.70
N LEU A 43 -2.01 11.02 -2.72
CA LEU A 43 -3.16 11.33 -3.57
C LEU A 43 -3.61 10.12 -4.41
N ALA A 44 -2.68 9.31 -4.90
CA ALA A 44 -3.01 8.08 -5.62
C ALA A 44 -3.79 7.10 -4.72
N LEU A 45 -3.31 6.89 -3.48
CA LEU A 45 -4.02 6.09 -2.47
C LEU A 45 -5.39 6.68 -2.11
N ALA A 46 -5.46 8.01 -1.91
CA ALA A 46 -6.72 8.70 -1.63
C ALA A 46 -7.77 8.49 -2.74
N ARG A 47 -7.34 8.57 -4.01
CA ARG A 47 -8.22 8.32 -5.16
C ARG A 47 -8.73 6.88 -5.20
N ALA A 48 -7.86 5.91 -4.93
CA ALA A 48 -8.25 4.51 -4.86
C ALA A 48 -9.22 4.25 -3.69
N TRP A 49 -8.90 4.78 -2.51
CA TRP A 49 -9.73 4.66 -1.32
C TRP A 49 -11.13 5.25 -1.49
N ALA A 50 -11.23 6.43 -2.13
CA ALA A 50 -12.49 7.08 -2.42
C ALA A 50 -13.45 6.26 -3.31
N LEU A 51 -12.98 5.19 -3.95
CA LEU A 51 -13.82 4.26 -4.72
C LEU A 51 -14.38 3.13 -3.86
N ASN A 52 -13.99 3.07 -2.57
CA ASN A 52 -14.37 2.03 -1.62
C ASN A 52 -14.18 0.60 -2.20
N PRO A 53 -12.95 0.25 -2.65
CA PRO A 53 -12.70 -1.02 -3.31
C PRO A 53 -12.76 -2.19 -2.31
N GLN A 54 -13.17 -3.36 -2.76
CA GLN A 54 -13.06 -4.59 -1.96
C GLN A 54 -11.61 -5.11 -1.92
N VAL A 55 -10.86 -4.91 -3.00
CA VAL A 55 -9.45 -5.31 -3.13
C VAL A 55 -8.67 -4.16 -3.75
N LEU A 56 -7.49 -3.88 -3.21
CA LEU A 56 -6.55 -2.87 -3.72
C LEU A 56 -5.19 -3.50 -3.95
N PHE A 57 -4.70 -3.36 -5.19
CA PHE A 57 -3.35 -3.77 -5.57
C PHE A 57 -2.40 -2.57 -5.50
N LEU A 58 -1.28 -2.75 -4.84
CA LEU A 58 -0.24 -1.74 -4.68
C LEU A 58 1.10 -2.31 -5.15
N ASP A 59 1.75 -1.60 -6.07
CA ASP A 59 3.06 -1.97 -6.58
C ASP A 59 4.09 -1.00 -6.03
N GLU A 60 4.98 -1.49 -5.15
CA GLU A 60 6.04 -0.73 -4.51
C GLU A 60 5.60 0.66 -3.99
N PRO A 61 4.54 0.76 -3.15
CA PRO A 61 3.87 2.03 -2.86
C PRO A 61 4.73 3.05 -2.11
N THR A 62 5.87 2.64 -1.59
CA THR A 62 6.80 3.50 -0.83
C THR A 62 8.16 3.66 -1.50
N ALA A 63 8.34 3.12 -2.70
CA ALA A 63 9.58 3.28 -3.45
C ALA A 63 9.93 4.76 -3.60
N SER A 64 11.20 5.10 -3.38
CA SER A 64 11.73 6.46 -3.51
C SER A 64 11.17 7.49 -2.51
N LEU A 65 10.51 7.06 -1.43
CA LEU A 65 10.10 7.93 -0.33
C LEU A 65 11.18 7.98 0.75
N ASP A 66 11.26 9.11 1.42
CA ASP A 66 12.01 9.22 2.66
C ASP A 66 11.33 8.44 3.80
N PRO A 67 11.99 8.19 4.94
CA PRO A 67 11.40 7.43 6.04
C PRO A 67 10.10 8.02 6.59
N ALA A 68 9.93 9.34 6.57
CA ALA A 68 8.71 10.01 7.03
C ALA A 68 7.56 9.80 6.04
N GLY A 69 7.83 9.92 4.73
CA GLY A 69 6.90 9.64 3.65
C GLY A 69 6.46 8.17 3.63
N THR A 70 7.41 7.25 3.78
CA THR A 70 7.14 5.80 3.90
C THR A 70 6.17 5.53 5.04
N ARG A 71 6.46 6.03 6.24
CA ARG A 71 5.59 5.85 7.41
C ARG A 71 4.18 6.42 7.18
N ALA A 72 4.08 7.60 6.57
CA ALA A 72 2.78 8.22 6.27
C ALA A 72 1.96 7.38 5.27
N VAL A 73 2.59 6.82 4.24
CA VAL A 73 1.95 5.93 3.25
C VAL A 73 1.54 4.60 3.92
N GLU A 74 2.38 3.99 4.74
CA GLU A 74 2.06 2.76 5.49
C GLU A 74 0.84 2.97 6.41
N GLN A 75 0.74 4.12 7.08
CA GLN A 75 -0.43 4.45 7.91
C GLN A 75 -1.72 4.56 7.10
N ILE A 76 -1.65 5.12 5.89
CA ILE A 76 -2.81 5.20 4.98
C ILE A 76 -3.21 3.79 4.54
N ILE A 77 -2.26 2.93 4.16
CA ILE A 77 -2.51 1.54 3.76
C ILE A 77 -3.19 0.77 4.89
N ALA A 78 -2.67 0.88 6.12
CA ALA A 78 -3.26 0.24 7.30
C ALA A 78 -4.69 0.75 7.58
N ALA A 79 -4.96 2.05 7.39
CA ALA A 79 -6.30 2.62 7.55
C ALA A 79 -7.28 2.12 6.47
N ILE A 80 -6.83 1.92 5.23
CA ILE A 80 -7.62 1.34 4.14
C ILE A 80 -7.97 -0.12 4.47
N GLN A 81 -6.99 -0.92 4.93
CA GLN A 81 -7.17 -2.31 5.34
C GLN A 81 -8.16 -2.41 6.51
N SER A 82 -7.99 -1.58 7.55
CA SER A 82 -8.90 -1.54 8.71
C SER A 82 -10.35 -1.17 8.33
N GLY A 83 -10.53 -0.47 7.21
CA GLY A 83 -11.84 -0.19 6.61
C GLY A 83 -12.47 -1.36 5.85
N GLY A 84 -11.82 -2.53 5.83
CA GLY A 84 -12.34 -3.76 5.20
C GLY A 84 -11.85 -4.01 3.76
N THR A 85 -11.01 -3.15 3.21
CA THR A 85 -10.38 -3.38 1.89
C THR A 85 -9.25 -4.41 2.02
N LYS A 86 -9.28 -5.48 1.22
CA LYS A 86 -8.16 -6.42 1.13
C LYS A 86 -7.00 -5.76 0.35
N ILE A 87 -5.81 -5.73 0.94
CA ILE A 87 -4.60 -5.20 0.30
C ILE A 87 -3.78 -6.35 -0.27
N ILE A 88 -3.34 -6.20 -1.51
CA ILE A 88 -2.30 -7.04 -2.14
C ILE A 88 -1.19 -6.08 -2.57
N MET A 89 0.00 -6.25 -2.01
CA MET A 89 1.09 -5.32 -2.21
C MET A 89 2.36 -6.05 -2.62
N THR A 90 3.09 -5.51 -3.60
CA THR A 90 4.47 -5.91 -3.87
C THR A 90 5.42 -4.99 -3.11
N THR A 91 6.50 -5.54 -2.61
CA THR A 91 7.62 -4.80 -2.03
C THR A 91 8.89 -5.64 -1.99
N HIS A 92 10.02 -5.00 -2.10
CA HIS A 92 11.33 -5.59 -1.83
C HIS A 92 11.89 -5.18 -0.44
N ASP A 93 11.17 -4.31 0.29
CA ASP A 93 11.52 -3.93 1.66
C ASP A 93 11.00 -4.98 2.64
N LEU A 94 11.90 -5.83 3.14
CA LEU A 94 11.59 -6.87 4.13
C LEU A 94 11.03 -6.29 5.43
N GLY A 95 11.50 -5.10 5.83
CA GLY A 95 10.97 -4.41 7.01
C GLY A 95 9.52 -4.00 6.83
N GLN A 96 9.16 -3.49 5.64
CA GLN A 96 7.78 -3.16 5.29
C GLN A 96 6.90 -4.41 5.23
N ALA A 97 7.37 -5.46 4.54
CA ALA A 97 6.64 -6.72 4.47
C ALA A 97 6.34 -7.30 5.86
N ARG A 98 7.31 -7.21 6.79
CA ARG A 98 7.15 -7.66 8.18
C ARG A 98 6.14 -6.80 8.97
N ARG A 99 6.09 -5.48 8.72
CA ARG A 99 5.19 -4.56 9.45
C ARG A 99 3.75 -4.63 8.98
N LEU A 100 3.53 -4.84 7.67
CA LEU A 100 2.21 -4.71 7.05
C LEU A 100 1.60 -6.04 6.59
N GLY A 101 2.42 -7.08 6.37
CA GLY A 101 1.95 -8.34 5.82
C GLY A 101 1.30 -9.22 6.88
N ASP A 102 0.11 -9.73 6.58
CA ASP A 102 -0.49 -10.86 7.30
C ASP A 102 0.00 -12.19 6.68
N GLU A 103 0.11 -12.21 5.35
CA GLU A 103 0.52 -13.37 4.56
C GLU A 103 1.57 -12.95 3.53
N ILE A 104 2.59 -13.77 3.32
CA ILE A 104 3.64 -13.58 2.32
C ILE A 104 3.45 -14.55 1.16
N LEU A 105 3.51 -14.00 -0.04
CA LEU A 105 3.62 -14.72 -1.30
C LEU A 105 5.04 -14.48 -1.84
N PHE A 106 5.95 -15.42 -1.59
CA PHE A 106 7.32 -15.30 -2.10
C PHE A 106 7.41 -15.77 -3.54
N LEU A 107 7.74 -14.81 -4.43
CA LEU A 107 7.86 -15.03 -5.86
C LEU A 107 9.32 -14.98 -6.29
N HIS A 108 9.74 -15.93 -7.11
CA HIS A 108 11.07 -15.94 -7.73
C HIS A 108 10.98 -16.43 -9.17
N GLN A 109 11.57 -15.69 -10.10
CA GLN A 109 11.57 -15.99 -11.55
C GLN A 109 10.17 -16.33 -12.11
N GLY A 110 9.16 -15.52 -11.71
CA GLY A 110 7.78 -15.69 -12.19
C GLY A 110 7.02 -16.88 -11.58
N LYS A 111 7.57 -17.56 -10.58
CA LYS A 111 6.93 -18.68 -9.89
C LYS A 111 6.64 -18.34 -8.45
N LEU A 112 5.49 -18.79 -7.94
CA LEU A 112 5.18 -18.77 -6.52
C LEU A 112 5.96 -19.90 -5.85
N ILE A 113 6.93 -19.54 -5.03
CA ILE A 113 7.82 -20.48 -4.32
C ILE A 113 7.22 -20.87 -2.98
N GLU A 114 6.66 -19.89 -2.26
CA GLU A 114 6.13 -20.11 -0.93
C GLU A 114 4.95 -19.17 -0.68
N LYS A 115 3.96 -19.67 0.06
CA LYS A 115 2.82 -18.92 0.56
C LYS A 115 2.62 -19.31 2.02
N THR A 116 2.77 -18.35 2.94
CA THR A 116 2.68 -18.61 4.37
C THR A 116 2.35 -17.33 5.15
N GLU A 117 1.98 -17.46 6.41
CA GLU A 117 1.82 -16.31 7.31
C GLU A 117 3.13 -15.53 7.43
N ALA A 118 3.04 -14.21 7.56
CA ALA A 118 4.20 -13.33 7.58
C ALA A 118 5.16 -13.71 8.72
N GLN A 119 4.66 -13.93 9.94
CA GLN A 119 5.49 -14.33 11.05
C GLN A 119 6.29 -15.59 10.73
N SER A 120 5.63 -16.62 10.23
CA SER A 120 6.27 -17.90 9.87
C SER A 120 7.33 -17.72 8.79
N PHE A 121 7.07 -16.90 7.76
CA PHE A 121 8.04 -16.61 6.70
C PHE A 121 9.32 -15.98 7.26
N PHE A 122 9.18 -14.97 8.11
CA PHE A 122 10.33 -14.25 8.66
C PHE A 122 11.09 -14.98 9.76
N GLU A 123 10.46 -15.94 10.44
CA GLU A 123 11.13 -16.75 11.48
C GLU A 123 11.75 -18.02 10.90
N ARG A 124 11.02 -18.71 10.03
CA ARG A 124 11.43 -20.01 9.48
C ARG A 124 10.74 -20.28 8.14
N PRO A 125 11.20 -19.67 7.03
CA PRO A 125 10.65 -19.95 5.71
C PRO A 125 10.77 -21.44 5.38
N ALA A 126 9.75 -22.00 4.72
CA ALA A 126 9.72 -23.40 4.36
C ALA A 126 10.63 -23.72 3.17
N SER A 127 10.91 -22.74 2.32
CA SER A 127 11.74 -22.91 1.12
C SER A 127 13.19 -22.50 1.34
N ASN A 128 14.12 -23.26 0.76
CA ASN A 128 15.54 -22.89 0.75
C ASN A 128 15.79 -21.52 0.10
N LEU A 129 15.01 -21.18 -0.95
CA LEU A 129 15.10 -19.87 -1.61
C LEU A 129 14.62 -18.75 -0.70
N GLY A 130 13.55 -18.96 0.08
CA GLY A 130 13.11 -18.01 1.09
C GLY A 130 14.15 -17.78 2.17
N GLN A 131 14.80 -18.86 2.64
CA GLN A 131 15.88 -18.75 3.61
C GLN A 131 17.07 -17.96 3.06
N ALA A 132 17.52 -18.26 1.84
CA ALA A 132 18.62 -17.56 1.18
C ALA A 132 18.27 -16.06 0.99
N PHE A 133 17.03 -15.75 0.56
CA PHE A 133 16.56 -14.39 0.40
C PHE A 133 16.59 -13.59 1.72
N LEU A 134 16.11 -14.19 2.81
CA LEU A 134 16.14 -13.53 4.15
C LEU A 134 17.55 -13.33 4.69
N ASN A 135 18.49 -14.20 4.32
CA ASN A 135 19.90 -14.07 4.69
C ASN A 135 20.64 -13.00 3.87
N GLY A 136 19.99 -12.43 2.86
CA GLY A 136 20.59 -11.44 1.96
C GLY A 136 21.39 -12.03 0.81
N ASP A 137 21.25 -13.33 0.55
CA ASP A 137 21.87 -13.96 -0.60
C ASP A 137 21.23 -13.45 -1.89
N LEU A 138 22.05 -13.16 -2.91
CA LEU A 138 21.56 -12.75 -4.21
C LEU A 138 21.00 -13.97 -4.94
N LEU A 139 19.69 -13.93 -5.23
CA LEU A 139 19.00 -14.97 -5.99
C LEU A 139 18.96 -14.56 -7.47
N TRP A 140 19.78 -15.16 -8.29
CA TRP A 140 19.87 -14.94 -9.73
C TRP A 140 19.11 -16.00 -10.53
#